data_0928431f3e0b0f3b074cec880494d7c6
#
_entry.id   0928431f3e0b0f3b074cec880494d7c6
#
_cell.length_a   1.000
_cell.length_b   1.000
_cell.length_c   1.000
_cell.angle_alpha   90.00
_cell.angle_beta   90.00
_cell.angle_gamma   90.00
#
_symmetry.space_group_name_H-M   'P 1'
#
loop_
_entity.id
_entity.type
_entity.pdbx_description
1 polymer ?
#
loop_
_entity_poly.entity_id
_entity_poly.type
_entity_poly.pdbx_seq_one_letter_code
_entity_poly.pdbx_strand_id
1 'polypeptide(L)'
;MGKNGGRRGDRRARIDFQLEPKERQALKLTEIREALVAAGYYTTAKQAAVLGVCRSTAWVLLNRDKRAGPSAKVIKRILSSPQVPERARRKVEQYVEQKVRGLYGHCESATRSFGNQFQHL
;
A
#
# COMPACT_ATOMS: atom_id res chain seq x y z
N MET A 1 -20.30 2.45 -30.38
CA MET A 1 -19.82 2.09 -29.67
C MET A 1 -19.42 0.85 -29.04
N GLY A 2 -19.56 -0.27 -29.61
CA GLY A 2 -19.13 -1.53 -29.09
C GLY A 2 -17.72 -1.55 -28.60
N LYS A 3 -17.02 -0.55 -29.00
CA LYS A 3 -15.65 -0.45 -28.57
C LYS A 3 -15.47 -0.52 -27.08
N ASN A 4 -16.50 -0.18 -26.34
CA ASN A 4 -16.35 -0.20 -24.91
C ASN A 4 -16.18 -1.60 -24.36
N GLY A 5 -16.83 -2.57 -24.93
CA GLY A 5 -16.72 -3.92 -24.46
C GLY A 5 -15.34 -4.48 -24.64
N GLY A 6 -14.77 -4.26 -25.81
CA GLY A 6 -13.46 -4.81 -26.12
C GLY A 6 -12.35 -4.21 -25.30
N ARG A 7 -12.60 -3.04 -24.70
CA ARG A 7 -11.55 -2.41 -24.00
C ARG A 7 -11.48 -2.71 -22.53
N ARG A 8 -12.30 -3.57 -22.03
CA ARG A 8 -12.28 -3.82 -20.62
C ARG A 8 -10.96 -4.37 -20.14
N GLY A 9 -10.40 -5.31 -20.87
CA GLY A 9 -9.11 -5.85 -20.50
C GLY A 9 -8.03 -4.80 -20.59
N ASP A 10 -8.08 -4.05 -21.68
CA ASP A 10 -7.13 -2.98 -21.87
C ASP A 10 -7.30 -1.88 -20.86
N ARG A 11 -8.53 -1.70 -20.39
CA ARG A 11 -8.82 -0.68 -19.43
C ARG A 11 -8.08 -0.92 -18.12
N ARG A 12 -7.96 -2.16 -17.71
CA ARG A 12 -7.27 -2.46 -16.47
C ARG A 12 -5.79 -2.09 -16.56
N ALA A 13 -5.14 -2.46 -17.64
CA ALA A 13 -3.75 -2.08 -17.83
C ALA A 13 -3.62 -0.58 -17.96
N ARG A 14 -4.59 0.02 -18.61
CA ARG A 14 -4.58 1.44 -18.81
C ARG A 14 -4.78 2.20 -17.53
N ILE A 15 -5.57 1.66 -16.60
CA ILE A 15 -5.78 2.29 -15.32
C ILE A 15 -4.46 2.39 -14.56
N ASP A 16 -3.64 1.35 -14.58
CA ASP A 16 -2.35 1.40 -13.93
C ASP A 16 -1.48 2.52 -14.47
N PHE A 17 -1.54 2.71 -15.79
CA PHE A 17 -0.76 3.74 -16.41
C PHE A 17 -1.28 5.12 -16.15
N GLN A 18 -2.60 5.29 -16.11
CA GLN A 18 -3.23 6.60 -16.06
C GLN A 18 -3.59 7.08 -14.67
N LEU A 19 -3.38 6.25 -13.65
CA LEU A 19 -3.69 6.66 -12.30
C LEU A 19 -2.76 7.78 -11.87
N GLU A 20 -3.33 8.76 -11.19
CA GLU A 20 -2.54 9.78 -10.56
C GLU A 20 -1.68 9.14 -9.47
N PRO A 21 -0.53 9.74 -9.16
CA PRO A 21 0.34 9.15 -8.15
C PRO A 21 -0.35 8.86 -6.83
N LYS A 22 -1.24 9.76 -6.39
CA LYS A 22 -1.97 9.53 -5.14
C LYS A 22 -2.92 8.37 -5.26
N GLU A 23 -3.51 8.18 -6.42
CA GLU A 23 -4.41 7.06 -6.64
C GLU A 23 -3.63 5.74 -6.66
N ARG A 24 -2.42 5.75 -7.19
CA ARG A 24 -1.58 4.56 -7.16
C ARG A 24 -1.27 4.16 -5.73
N GLN A 25 -0.99 5.14 -4.88
CA GLN A 25 -0.73 4.85 -3.49
C GLN A 25 -1.95 4.26 -2.81
N ALA A 26 -3.12 4.87 -3.02
CA ALA A 26 -4.35 4.38 -2.44
C ALA A 26 -4.66 2.97 -2.90
N LEU A 27 -4.43 2.70 -4.18
CA LEU A 27 -4.67 1.37 -4.72
C LEU A 27 -3.77 0.34 -4.06
N LYS A 28 -2.49 0.67 -3.88
CA LYS A 28 -1.57 -0.26 -3.24
C LYS A 28 -1.98 -0.55 -1.80
N LEU A 29 -2.42 0.47 -1.08
CA LEU A 29 -2.88 0.26 0.29
C LEU A 29 -4.14 -0.60 0.33
N THR A 30 -5.02 -0.43 -0.65
CA THR A 30 -6.20 -1.29 -0.77
C THR A 30 -5.78 -2.73 -1.04
N GLU A 31 -4.76 -2.94 -1.85
CA GLU A 31 -4.27 -4.29 -2.12
C GLU A 31 -3.75 -4.96 -0.85
N ILE A 32 -3.11 -4.18 0.01
CA ILE A 32 -2.65 -4.71 1.29
C ILE A 32 -3.84 -5.16 2.12
N ARG A 33 -4.88 -4.32 2.19
CA ARG A 33 -6.06 -4.67 2.94
C ARG A 33 -6.72 -5.94 2.38
N GLU A 34 -6.81 -6.02 1.06
CA GLU A 34 -7.43 -7.18 0.43
C GLU A 34 -6.64 -8.45 0.71
N ALA A 35 -5.31 -8.34 0.77
CA ALA A 35 -4.49 -9.50 1.10
C ALA A 35 -4.75 -9.96 2.53
N LEU A 36 -4.96 -9.01 3.45
CA LEU A 36 -5.30 -9.37 4.83
C LEU A 36 -6.67 -10.02 4.91
N VAL A 37 -7.64 -9.48 4.19
CA VAL A 37 -8.99 -10.05 4.16
C VAL A 37 -8.95 -11.46 3.59
N ALA A 38 -8.19 -11.66 2.52
CA ALA A 38 -8.06 -12.97 1.90
C ALA A 38 -7.43 -13.99 2.86
N ALA A 39 -6.64 -13.52 3.80
CA ALA A 39 -6.02 -14.39 4.80
C ALA A 39 -6.91 -14.60 6.03
N GLY A 40 -8.10 -14.02 6.05
CA GLY A 40 -9.04 -14.21 7.14
C GLY A 40 -9.13 -13.11 8.16
N TYR A 41 -8.40 -12.01 7.95
CA TYR A 41 -8.41 -10.89 8.90
C TYR A 41 -9.39 -9.84 8.44
N TYR A 42 -10.65 -10.00 8.84
CA TYR A 42 -11.74 -9.20 8.32
C TYR A 42 -12.03 -7.91 9.07
N THR A 43 -11.58 -7.80 10.31
CA THR A 43 -11.89 -6.62 11.12
C THR A 43 -10.65 -5.77 11.30
N THR A 44 -10.88 -4.48 11.56
CA THR A 44 -9.77 -3.57 11.81
C THR A 44 -8.94 -4.01 12.99
N ALA A 45 -9.59 -4.53 14.04
CA ALA A 45 -8.87 -5.00 15.22
C ALA A 45 -7.93 -6.14 14.87
N LYS A 46 -8.41 -7.11 14.08
CA LYS A 46 -7.57 -8.24 13.69
C LYS A 46 -6.46 -7.81 12.76
N GLN A 47 -6.76 -6.92 11.85
CA GLN A 47 -5.76 -6.39 10.93
C GLN A 47 -4.65 -5.66 11.69
N ALA A 48 -5.04 -4.86 12.67
CA ALA A 48 -4.07 -4.12 13.47
C ALA A 48 -3.16 -5.07 14.24
N ALA A 49 -3.74 -6.10 14.83
CA ALA A 49 -2.96 -7.06 15.60
C ALA A 49 -1.92 -7.75 14.72
N VAL A 50 -2.32 -8.17 13.53
CA VAL A 50 -1.43 -8.85 12.60
C VAL A 50 -0.33 -7.93 12.10
N LEU A 51 -0.69 -6.67 11.82
CA LEU A 51 0.28 -5.70 11.34
C LEU A 51 1.20 -5.19 12.43
N GLY A 52 0.84 -5.39 13.69
CA GLY A 52 1.67 -4.91 14.79
C GLY A 52 1.54 -3.42 15.03
N VAL A 53 0.39 -2.84 14.69
CA VAL A 53 0.13 -1.41 14.88
C VAL A 53 -1.14 -1.24 15.69
N CYS A 54 -1.39 -0.03 16.14
CA CYS A 54 -2.61 0.21 16.90
C CYS A 54 -3.80 0.27 15.94
N ARG A 55 -4.98 0.09 16.51
CA ARG A 55 -6.20 -0.02 15.73
C ARG A 55 -6.48 1.21 14.87
N SER A 56 -6.29 2.39 15.46
CA SER A 56 -6.54 3.61 14.70
C SER A 56 -5.55 3.77 13.56
N THR A 57 -4.29 3.37 13.78
CA THR A 57 -3.29 3.42 12.70
C THR A 57 -3.69 2.47 11.58
N ALA A 58 -4.13 1.27 11.92
CA ALA A 58 -4.54 0.31 10.90
C ALA A 58 -5.73 0.83 10.11
N TRP A 59 -6.70 1.43 10.81
CA TRP A 59 -7.88 1.95 10.13
C TRP A 59 -7.52 3.07 9.15
N VAL A 60 -6.68 3.99 9.59
CA VAL A 60 -6.26 5.10 8.75
C VAL A 60 -5.47 4.58 7.55
N LEU A 61 -4.55 3.66 7.80
CA LEU A 61 -3.72 3.09 6.76
C LEU A 61 -4.54 2.40 5.67
N LEU A 62 -5.52 1.62 6.09
CA LEU A 62 -6.21 0.72 5.16
C LEU A 62 -7.55 1.24 4.65
N ASN A 63 -8.10 2.25 5.30
CA ASN A 63 -9.46 2.70 4.97
C ASN A 63 -9.59 4.16 4.62
N ARG A 64 -8.57 4.95 4.87
CA ARG A 64 -8.62 6.36 4.54
C ARG A 64 -7.62 6.71 3.47
N ASP A 65 -8.06 7.60 2.59
CA ASP A 65 -7.19 8.10 1.56
C ASP A 65 -6.32 9.19 2.17
N LYS A 66 -5.06 8.89 2.41
CA LYS A 66 -4.13 9.86 2.95
C LYS A 66 -3.07 10.19 1.92
N ARG A 67 -2.85 11.45 1.73
CA ARG A 67 -1.89 11.89 0.72
C ARG A 67 -0.47 11.45 1.05
N ALA A 68 -0.12 11.50 2.31
CA ALA A 68 1.25 11.13 2.69
C ALA A 68 1.46 9.63 2.78
N GLY A 69 0.39 8.88 3.01
CA GLY A 69 0.50 7.46 3.24
C GLY A 69 1.11 7.16 4.60
N PRO A 70 1.38 5.90 4.89
CA PRO A 70 1.98 5.51 6.16
C PRO A 70 3.43 5.96 6.23
N SER A 71 3.88 6.29 7.44
CA SER A 71 5.25 6.70 7.65
C SER A 71 6.19 5.49 7.57
N ALA A 72 7.49 5.77 7.41
CA ALA A 72 8.48 4.71 7.39
C ALA A 72 8.45 3.92 8.69
N LYS A 73 8.21 4.59 9.81
CA LYS A 73 8.15 3.93 11.10
C LYS A 73 7.04 2.89 11.15
N VAL A 74 5.87 3.25 10.63
CA VAL A 74 4.73 2.32 10.57
C VAL A 74 5.05 1.14 9.67
N ILE A 75 5.62 1.41 8.51
CA ILE A 75 5.96 0.36 7.55
C ILE A 75 6.99 -0.60 8.15
N LYS A 76 8.01 -0.07 8.83
CA LYS A 76 9.00 -0.92 9.46
C LYS A 76 8.36 -1.83 10.50
N ARG A 77 7.41 -1.28 11.26
CA ARG A 77 6.72 -2.06 12.27
C ARG A 77 5.94 -3.21 11.63
N ILE A 78 5.28 -2.93 10.51
CA ILE A 78 4.56 -3.97 9.79
C ILE A 78 5.50 -5.05 9.28
N LEU A 79 6.60 -4.64 8.68
CA LEU A 79 7.56 -5.60 8.13
C LEU A 79 8.25 -6.42 9.22
N SER A 80 8.28 -5.91 10.45
CA SER A 80 8.86 -6.62 11.58
C SER A 80 7.88 -7.58 12.23
N SER A 81 6.60 -7.50 11.90
CA SER A 81 5.61 -8.36 12.53
C SER A 81 5.68 -9.76 11.92
N PRO A 82 5.87 -10.79 12.74
CA PRO A 82 5.96 -12.15 12.21
C PRO A 82 4.63 -12.72 11.77
N GLN A 83 3.54 -12.08 12.10
CA GLN A 83 2.21 -12.60 11.80
C GLN A 83 1.64 -12.13 10.49
N VAL A 84 2.30 -11.20 9.81
CA VAL A 84 1.81 -10.67 8.54
C VAL A 84 1.86 -11.78 7.50
N PRO A 85 0.73 -12.08 6.84
CA PRO A 85 0.73 -13.08 5.78
C PRO A 85 1.70 -12.70 4.67
N GLU A 86 2.30 -13.68 4.05
CA GLU A 86 3.32 -13.42 3.06
C GLU A 86 2.80 -12.55 1.91
N ARG A 87 1.58 -12.80 1.47
CA ARG A 87 1.00 -12.01 0.39
C ARG A 87 0.91 -10.53 0.78
N ALA A 88 0.46 -10.26 2.00
CA ALA A 88 0.37 -8.89 2.47
C ALA A 88 1.77 -8.28 2.63
N ARG A 89 2.71 -9.07 3.12
CA ARG A 89 4.09 -8.60 3.27
C ARG A 89 4.68 -8.19 1.93
N ARG A 90 4.43 -8.98 0.90
CA ARG A 90 4.92 -8.63 -0.44
C ARG A 90 4.33 -7.33 -0.94
N LYS A 91 3.05 -7.11 -0.66
CA LYS A 91 2.42 -5.86 -1.07
C LYS A 91 3.03 -4.67 -0.34
N VAL A 92 3.36 -4.85 0.93
CA VAL A 92 4.02 -3.79 1.69
C VAL A 92 5.41 -3.53 1.13
N GLU A 93 6.13 -4.57 0.79
CA GLU A 93 7.47 -4.41 0.19
C GLU A 93 7.38 -3.68 -1.14
N GLN A 94 6.37 -4.01 -1.94
CA GLN A 94 6.15 -3.31 -3.20
C GLN A 94 5.83 -1.83 -2.96
N TYR A 95 5.06 -1.55 -1.90
CA TYR A 95 4.75 -0.19 -1.55
C TYR A 95 6.02 0.59 -1.26
N VAL A 96 6.93 0.02 -0.48
CA VAL A 96 8.19 0.67 -0.16
C VAL A 96 8.98 0.95 -1.43
N GLU A 97 9.11 -0.04 -2.28
CA GLU A 97 9.88 0.09 -3.51
C GLU A 97 9.30 1.19 -4.40
N GLN A 98 8.00 1.19 -4.56
CA GLN A 98 7.37 2.16 -5.44
C GLN A 98 7.44 3.58 -4.87
N LYS A 99 7.33 3.70 -3.56
CA LYS A 99 7.43 5.00 -2.93
C LYS A 99 8.84 5.57 -3.04
N VAL A 100 9.84 4.73 -2.86
CA VAL A 100 11.23 5.15 -3.00
C VAL A 100 11.52 5.60 -4.42
N ARG A 101 10.85 5.00 -5.39
CA ARG A 101 11.00 5.39 -6.77
C ARG A 101 10.24 6.65 -7.13
N GLY A 102 9.48 7.20 -6.20
CA GLY A 102 8.75 8.43 -6.44
C GLY A 102 7.44 8.25 -7.15
N LEU A 103 6.94 7.01 -7.25
CA LEU A 103 5.73 6.73 -8.03
C LEU A 103 4.46 7.26 -7.39
N TYR A 104 4.52 7.70 -6.13
CA TYR A 104 3.35 8.21 -5.42
C TYR A 104 3.32 9.72 -5.33
N GLY A 105 4.19 10.39 -6.07
CA GLY A 105 4.09 11.85 -6.21
C GLY A 105 4.61 12.67 -5.04
N HIS A 106 5.38 12.08 -4.14
CA HIS A 106 5.97 12.83 -3.05
C HIS A 106 7.17 13.62 -3.55
N CYS A 107 7.53 14.71 -2.87
CA CYS A 107 8.67 15.49 -3.28
C CYS A 107 9.96 14.67 -3.13
N GLU A 108 10.98 15.08 -3.85
CA GLU A 108 12.22 14.32 -3.88
C GLU A 108 12.86 14.15 -2.51
N SER A 109 12.87 15.22 -1.72
CA SER A 109 13.47 15.12 -0.39
C SER A 109 12.69 14.18 0.53
N ALA A 110 11.35 14.21 0.44
CA ALA A 110 10.55 13.30 1.25
C ALA A 110 10.76 11.86 0.81
N THR A 111 10.87 11.63 -0.49
CA THR A 111 11.11 10.29 -1.03
C THR A 111 12.46 9.78 -0.59
N ARG A 112 13.47 10.64 -0.64
CA ARG A 112 14.82 10.25 -0.23
C ARG A 112 14.86 9.94 1.26
N SER A 113 14.21 10.77 2.06
CA SER A 113 14.17 10.56 3.50
C SER A 113 13.48 9.23 3.83
N PHE A 114 12.38 8.93 3.15
CA PHE A 114 11.69 7.67 3.35
C PHE A 114 12.61 6.50 2.97
N GLY A 115 13.27 6.60 1.82
CA GLY A 115 14.14 5.54 1.36
C GLY A 115 15.31 5.29 2.30
N ASN A 116 15.87 6.35 2.88
CA ASN A 116 16.97 6.20 3.79
C ASN A 116 16.62 5.37 5.02
N GLN A 117 15.35 5.36 5.40
CA GLN A 117 14.90 4.57 6.54
C GLN A 117 14.97 3.08 6.27
N PHE A 118 15.07 2.68 5.01
CA PHE A 118 15.04 1.28 4.62
C PHE A 118 16.35 0.76 4.07
N GLN A 119 17.42 1.51 4.21
CA GLN A 119 18.69 1.10 3.64
C GLN A 119 19.26 -0.17 4.26
N HIS A 120 18.84 -0.49 5.46
CA HIS A 120 19.37 -1.65 6.16
C HIS A 120 18.45 -2.86 6.06
N LEU A 121 17.42 -2.79 5.27
CA LEU A 121 16.54 -3.92 5.04
C LEU A 121 17.01 -4.76 3.84
#